data_4a8c01d5026b55a41225c82d351d840b
#
_entry.id   4a8c01d5026b55a41225c82d351d840b
#
_cell.length_a   1.000
_cell.length_b   1.000
_cell.length_c   1.000
_cell.angle_alpha   90.00
_cell.angle_beta   90.00
_cell.angle_gamma   90.00
#
_symmetry.space_group_name_H-M   'P 1'
#
loop_
_entity.id
_entity.type
_entity.pdbx_description
1 polymer ?
#
loop_
_entity_poly.entity_id
_entity_poly.type
_entity_poly.pdbx_seq_one_letter_code
_entity_poly.pdbx_strand_id
1 'polypeptide(L)'
;MTRAARLVLGVVVAAMLPRAGWAQGYRLRVDTRVQAAAYRGVTLDSIAVADTVSGPSGGPSTPDGFAVNCVGGGRYCRFFRPGPAVHSAPITTTADLTLWGLGVPGLSVRATGRVAGDLSGTDRWPGTDSHVQLLEGYADYSSEHVSAQLGRQAVPTRFGFTGFDGGRLALRMGQQGLEVTGYGGWGLARGVALPVTSPALNPLDDFQPRQRQLVAGGSAGWNAPRFDVRLSYLREVDPRVDYFVGERAGVDLTIRPARGWSLVGGADYDLAAGWWGSAEATLGYAALSGRVAATVGARRYRPHFDLWTIWGAFSPVPYRAGQVSLAITPLDRLRVRARGERYEYDNSETSTPLVSFETSGWRYSWGATYTASAAWTLDGGYQSEFGPGASSRGFEGSLSYAAGERLALVLNAATLDRPLEFRYDDASLKQYGVQAVYRPSPRALIQLDASRYAEDRRRPDAAAFDWDQLRFSARVVLLFGNGADMANLPPAVRRMPGGRAAR
;
A
#
# COMPACT_ATOMS: atom_id res chain seq x y z
N MET A 1 -26.50 9.25 -18.59
CA MET A 1 -25.31 9.91 -18.00
C MET A 1 -25.71 10.57 -16.70
N THR A 2 -25.20 10.06 -15.60
CA THR A 2 -25.45 10.59 -14.26
C THR A 2 -24.82 11.99 -14.09
N ARG A 3 -25.30 12.79 -13.13
CA ARG A 3 -24.74 14.12 -12.82
C ARG A 3 -23.22 14.06 -12.58
N ALA A 4 -22.73 12.97 -11.97
CA ALA A 4 -21.30 12.75 -11.74
C ALA A 4 -20.50 12.61 -13.05
N ALA A 5 -21.00 11.88 -14.05
CA ALA A 5 -20.32 11.75 -15.35
C ALA A 5 -20.24 13.08 -16.10
N ARG A 6 -21.25 13.95 -15.96
CA ARG A 6 -21.24 15.31 -16.53
C ARG A 6 -20.26 16.23 -15.82
N LEU A 7 -20.09 16.08 -14.51
CA LEU A 7 -19.12 16.84 -13.71
C LEU A 7 -17.69 16.45 -14.05
N VAL A 8 -17.41 15.14 -14.18
CA VAL A 8 -16.08 14.63 -14.60
C VAL A 8 -15.74 15.12 -15.99
N LEU A 9 -16.70 15.05 -16.94
CA LEU A 9 -16.50 15.58 -18.28
C LEU A 9 -16.31 17.10 -18.26
N GLY A 10 -17.05 17.83 -17.41
CA GLY A 10 -16.92 19.28 -17.25
C GLY A 10 -15.56 19.70 -16.68
N VAL A 11 -15.03 18.99 -15.68
CA VAL A 11 -13.70 19.24 -15.10
C VAL A 11 -12.59 18.90 -16.11
N VAL A 12 -12.72 17.81 -16.85
CA VAL A 12 -11.77 17.43 -17.91
C VAL A 12 -11.79 18.47 -19.04
N VAL A 13 -12.96 18.91 -19.45
CA VAL A 13 -13.12 19.95 -20.50
C VAL A 13 -12.65 21.32 -20.01
N ALA A 14 -12.93 21.70 -18.76
CA ALA A 14 -12.44 22.95 -18.17
C ALA A 14 -10.91 22.96 -18.01
N ALA A 15 -10.31 21.80 -17.69
CA ALA A 15 -8.86 21.64 -17.66
C ALA A 15 -8.22 21.61 -19.06
N MET A 16 -9.01 21.31 -20.10
CA MET A 16 -8.57 21.34 -21.51
C MET A 16 -8.61 22.72 -22.14
N LEU A 17 -9.16 23.75 -21.47
CA LEU A 17 -9.14 25.13 -21.95
C LEU A 17 -7.91 25.86 -21.39
N PRO A 18 -6.73 25.75 -21.99
CA PRO A 18 -5.63 26.60 -21.63
C PRO A 18 -5.96 28.02 -22.11
N ARG A 19 -6.31 28.89 -21.19
CA ARG A 19 -6.07 30.31 -21.43
C ARG A 19 -4.55 30.47 -21.47
N ALA A 20 -4.02 30.32 -22.65
CA ALA A 20 -2.62 30.16 -23.02
C ALA A 20 -1.76 31.42 -22.79
N GLY A 21 -1.97 32.17 -21.72
CA GLY A 21 -1.20 33.39 -21.48
C GLY A 21 -0.10 33.28 -20.42
N TRP A 22 -0.11 32.23 -19.57
CA TRP A 22 0.72 32.27 -18.35
C TRP A 22 1.66 31.10 -18.17
N ALA A 23 1.36 29.91 -18.72
CA ALA A 23 2.21 28.73 -18.60
C ALA A 23 2.82 28.35 -19.96
N GLN A 24 4.15 28.18 -20.02
CA GLN A 24 4.85 27.74 -21.23
C GLN A 24 4.67 26.25 -21.49
N GLY A 25 4.34 25.48 -20.46
CA GLY A 25 4.11 24.06 -20.59
C GLY A 25 3.19 23.49 -19.52
N TYR A 26 2.53 22.39 -19.88
CA TYR A 26 1.70 21.63 -18.96
C TYR A 26 1.76 20.14 -19.25
N ARG A 27 1.52 19.36 -18.22
CA ARG A 27 1.27 17.90 -18.28
C ARG A 27 0.04 17.58 -17.47
N LEU A 28 -0.93 16.93 -18.10
CA LEU A 28 -2.12 16.40 -17.45
C LEU A 28 -2.16 14.88 -17.68
N ARG A 29 -2.13 14.12 -16.60
CA ARG A 29 -2.38 12.67 -16.62
C ARG A 29 -3.76 12.40 -16.03
N VAL A 30 -4.59 11.70 -16.79
CA VAL A 30 -5.91 11.24 -16.34
C VAL A 30 -5.86 9.71 -16.26
N ASP A 31 -6.19 9.16 -15.12
CA ASP A 31 -6.17 7.72 -14.82
C ASP A 31 -7.56 7.34 -14.30
N THR A 32 -8.34 6.67 -15.12
CA THR A 32 -9.70 6.23 -14.79
C THR A 32 -9.71 4.72 -14.64
N ARG A 33 -10.22 4.25 -13.53
CA ARG A 33 -10.41 2.83 -13.25
C ARG A 33 -11.86 2.56 -12.88
N VAL A 34 -12.43 1.50 -13.46
CA VAL A 34 -13.72 0.92 -13.08
C VAL A 34 -13.49 -0.54 -12.71
N GLN A 35 -14.23 -1.01 -11.73
CA GLN A 35 -14.17 -2.40 -11.30
C GLN A 35 -15.58 -2.90 -11.07
N ALA A 36 -15.95 -4.06 -11.63
CA ALA A 36 -17.15 -4.78 -11.28
C ALA A 36 -16.77 -5.91 -10.32
N ALA A 37 -17.35 -5.90 -9.13
CA ALA A 37 -17.11 -6.86 -8.08
C ALA A 37 -18.38 -7.15 -7.29
N ALA A 38 -18.44 -8.34 -6.71
CA ALA A 38 -19.42 -8.68 -5.71
C ALA A 38 -18.79 -8.63 -4.32
N TYR A 39 -19.55 -8.25 -3.32
CA TYR A 39 -19.16 -8.30 -1.91
C TYR A 39 -20.36 -8.65 -1.03
N ARG A 40 -20.10 -9.07 0.20
CA ARG A 40 -21.12 -9.32 1.20
C ARG A 40 -20.97 -8.34 2.34
N GLY A 41 -22.08 -7.71 2.73
CA GLY A 41 -22.18 -6.98 3.98
C GLY A 41 -22.29 -7.97 5.14
N VAL A 42 -22.14 -7.45 6.35
CA VAL A 42 -22.40 -8.18 7.58
C VAL A 42 -23.78 -7.80 8.07
N THR A 43 -24.62 -8.79 8.36
CA THR A 43 -25.98 -8.59 8.92
C THR A 43 -26.00 -9.01 10.38
N LEU A 44 -26.60 -8.17 11.22
CA LEU A 44 -26.87 -8.52 12.60
C LEU A 44 -28.10 -9.43 12.64
N ASP A 45 -27.95 -10.57 13.29
CA ASP A 45 -29.03 -11.54 13.52
C ASP A 45 -29.11 -11.92 15.00
N SER A 46 -30.12 -12.67 15.39
CA SER A 46 -30.33 -13.12 16.75
C SER A 46 -30.76 -14.59 16.81
N ILE A 47 -30.31 -15.28 17.82
CA ILE A 47 -30.69 -16.67 18.13
C ILE A 47 -31.15 -16.75 19.56
N ALA A 48 -32.16 -17.60 19.87
CA ALA A 48 -32.56 -17.82 21.25
C ALA A 48 -31.40 -18.47 22.03
N VAL A 49 -31.24 -18.06 23.29
CA VAL A 49 -30.21 -18.63 24.18
C VAL A 49 -30.29 -20.15 24.25
N ALA A 50 -31.54 -20.71 24.24
CA ALA A 50 -31.79 -22.14 24.29
C ALA A 50 -31.28 -22.90 23.06
N ASP A 51 -31.10 -22.20 21.90
CA ASP A 51 -30.68 -22.80 20.63
C ASP A 51 -29.18 -22.63 20.38
N THR A 52 -28.46 -22.01 21.33
CA THR A 52 -27.02 -21.86 21.22
C THR A 52 -26.31 -23.17 21.59
N VAL A 53 -25.17 -23.42 20.93
CA VAL A 53 -24.29 -24.56 21.19
C VAL A 53 -22.92 -24.06 21.71
N SER A 54 -22.15 -24.96 22.31
CA SER A 54 -20.77 -24.66 22.70
C SER A 54 -19.88 -24.60 21.46
N GLY A 55 -19.28 -23.47 21.20
CA GLY A 55 -18.34 -23.30 20.10
C GLY A 55 -16.95 -23.88 20.38
N PRO A 56 -16.07 -23.96 19.37
CA PRO A 56 -14.72 -24.50 19.51
C PRO A 56 -13.84 -23.83 20.57
N SER A 57 -14.13 -22.56 20.85
CA SER A 57 -13.44 -21.76 21.89
C SER A 57 -14.09 -21.83 23.28
N GLY A 58 -15.08 -22.72 23.46
CA GLY A 58 -15.83 -22.87 24.73
C GLY A 58 -16.88 -21.78 24.98
N GLY A 59 -17.01 -20.81 24.10
CA GLY A 59 -18.05 -19.78 24.16
C GLY A 59 -19.34 -20.21 23.45
N PRO A 60 -20.46 -19.49 23.67
CA PRO A 60 -21.70 -19.79 22.98
C PRO A 60 -21.60 -19.46 21.49
N SER A 61 -22.17 -20.33 20.66
CA SER A 61 -22.18 -20.24 19.19
C SER A 61 -23.54 -20.64 18.63
N THR A 62 -23.82 -20.25 17.41
CA THR A 62 -24.94 -20.81 16.65
C THR A 62 -24.61 -22.25 16.21
N PRO A 63 -25.60 -23.07 15.87
CA PRO A 63 -25.34 -24.43 15.35
C PRO A 63 -24.49 -24.44 14.08
N ASP A 64 -24.54 -23.40 13.28
CA ASP A 64 -23.73 -23.19 12.07
C ASP A 64 -22.37 -22.51 12.34
N GLY A 65 -21.99 -22.36 13.63
CA GLY A 65 -20.62 -22.00 14.04
C GLY A 65 -20.34 -20.50 14.25
N PHE A 66 -21.34 -19.63 14.16
CA PHE A 66 -21.14 -18.19 14.45
C PHE A 66 -21.03 -17.93 15.95
N ALA A 67 -20.00 -17.25 16.38
CA ALA A 67 -19.89 -16.80 17.76
C ALA A 67 -21.01 -15.80 18.09
N VAL A 68 -21.69 -16.01 19.22
CA VAL A 68 -22.81 -15.18 19.66
C VAL A 68 -22.44 -14.37 20.88
N ASN A 69 -23.02 -13.19 21.01
CA ASN A 69 -22.92 -12.35 22.20
C ASN A 69 -24.26 -12.34 22.93
N CYS A 70 -24.27 -12.99 24.10
CA CYS A 70 -25.42 -13.08 24.97
C CYS A 70 -25.25 -12.06 26.08
N VAL A 71 -26.01 -10.97 26.04
CA VAL A 71 -26.06 -9.99 27.12
C VAL A 71 -26.87 -10.59 28.30
N GLY A 72 -26.31 -10.53 29.50
CA GLY A 72 -26.82 -11.21 30.70
C GLY A 72 -28.31 -11.02 30.92
N GLY A 73 -29.04 -12.13 31.06
CA GLY A 73 -30.49 -12.17 31.29
C GLY A 73 -31.38 -12.01 30.07
N GLY A 74 -30.81 -11.81 28.87
CA GLY A 74 -31.54 -11.74 27.59
C GLY A 74 -32.03 -13.12 27.13
N ARG A 75 -33.21 -13.16 26.50
CA ARG A 75 -33.73 -14.40 25.87
C ARG A 75 -33.03 -14.73 24.52
N TYR A 76 -32.34 -13.76 23.93
CA TYR A 76 -31.69 -13.85 22.63
C TYR A 76 -30.27 -13.40 22.74
N CYS A 77 -29.38 -14.11 22.02
CA CYS A 77 -28.01 -13.73 21.74
C CYS A 77 -27.92 -13.08 20.35
N ARG A 78 -27.07 -12.11 20.20
CA ARG A 78 -26.84 -11.41 18.91
C ARG A 78 -25.58 -11.95 18.26
N PHE A 79 -25.58 -12.04 16.94
CA PHE A 79 -24.43 -12.47 16.16
C PHE A 79 -24.43 -11.82 14.79
N PHE A 80 -23.29 -11.85 14.15
CA PHE A 80 -23.12 -11.34 12.82
C PHE A 80 -22.92 -12.48 11.84
N ARG A 81 -23.64 -12.45 10.73
CA ARG A 81 -23.47 -13.38 9.63
C ARG A 81 -23.27 -12.65 8.30
N PRO A 82 -22.65 -13.32 7.29
CA PRO A 82 -22.59 -12.78 5.95
C PRO A 82 -23.99 -12.49 5.40
N GLY A 83 -24.18 -11.28 4.94
CA GLY A 83 -25.40 -10.87 4.26
C GLY A 83 -25.46 -11.41 2.80
N PRO A 84 -26.50 -11.03 2.05
CA PRO A 84 -26.59 -11.36 0.63
C PRO A 84 -25.46 -10.73 -0.16
N ALA A 85 -25.10 -11.39 -1.28
CA ALA A 85 -24.13 -10.83 -2.22
C ALA A 85 -24.70 -9.54 -2.84
N VAL A 86 -23.92 -8.49 -2.85
CA VAL A 86 -24.22 -7.20 -3.46
C VAL A 86 -23.20 -6.94 -4.55
N HIS A 87 -23.68 -6.51 -5.70
CA HIS A 87 -22.82 -6.11 -6.82
C HIS A 87 -22.57 -4.61 -6.81
N SER A 88 -21.34 -4.23 -7.06
CA SER A 88 -20.88 -2.86 -7.12
C SER A 88 -19.99 -2.65 -8.34
N ALA A 89 -20.05 -1.44 -8.89
CA ALA A 89 -19.20 -1.03 -9.99
C ALA A 89 -18.52 0.31 -9.68
N PRO A 90 -17.61 0.33 -8.69
CA PRO A 90 -16.89 1.54 -8.33
C PRO A 90 -16.07 2.07 -9.49
N ILE A 91 -16.15 3.38 -9.69
CA ILE A 91 -15.33 4.13 -10.64
C ILE A 91 -14.51 5.16 -9.89
N THR A 92 -13.23 5.25 -10.24
CA THR A 92 -12.32 6.26 -9.70
C THR A 92 -11.56 6.90 -10.84
N THR A 93 -11.54 8.22 -10.87
CA THR A 93 -10.74 9.00 -11.80
C THR A 93 -9.79 9.89 -11.02
N THR A 94 -8.50 9.75 -11.29
CA THR A 94 -7.45 10.63 -10.73
C THR A 94 -6.89 11.49 -11.87
N ALA A 95 -6.82 12.81 -11.63
CA ALA A 95 -6.21 13.76 -12.54
C ALA A 95 -4.97 14.38 -11.85
N ASP A 96 -3.81 14.27 -12.49
CA ASP A 96 -2.54 14.86 -12.05
C ASP A 96 -2.13 15.92 -13.07
N LEU A 97 -2.13 17.19 -12.65
CA LEU A 97 -1.78 18.36 -13.45
C LEU A 97 -0.48 18.94 -12.94
N THR A 98 0.45 19.19 -13.84
CA THR A 98 1.66 19.97 -13.58
C THR A 98 1.75 21.10 -14.61
N LEU A 99 2.00 22.33 -14.13
CA LEU A 99 2.19 23.53 -14.92
C LEU A 99 3.59 24.07 -14.67
N TRP A 100 4.29 24.52 -15.71
CA TRP A 100 5.62 25.15 -15.59
C TRP A 100 5.79 26.30 -16.57
N GLY A 101 6.88 27.07 -16.42
CA GLY A 101 7.12 28.25 -17.23
C GLY A 101 6.18 29.40 -16.88
N LEU A 102 5.91 29.62 -15.61
CA LEU A 102 4.97 30.60 -15.06
C LEU A 102 5.62 32.02 -14.90
N GLY A 103 6.58 32.36 -15.74
CA GLY A 103 7.28 33.63 -15.68
C GLY A 103 8.42 33.71 -14.66
N VAL A 104 8.51 32.75 -13.73
CA VAL A 104 9.59 32.64 -12.77
C VAL A 104 10.35 31.31 -13.07
N PRO A 105 11.66 31.39 -13.38
CA PRO A 105 12.46 30.20 -13.58
C PRO A 105 12.43 29.28 -12.36
N GLY A 106 12.20 27.99 -12.57
CA GLY A 106 12.13 27.00 -11.51
C GLY A 106 10.78 26.91 -10.78
N LEU A 107 9.80 27.77 -11.11
CA LEU A 107 8.46 27.71 -10.52
C LEU A 107 7.56 26.76 -11.32
N SER A 108 6.92 25.84 -10.62
CA SER A 108 5.86 24.97 -11.15
C SER A 108 4.68 24.90 -10.18
N VAL A 109 3.52 24.47 -10.67
CA VAL A 109 2.33 24.20 -9.86
C VAL A 109 1.89 22.77 -10.14
N ARG A 110 1.61 22.02 -9.10
CA ARG A 110 1.08 20.68 -9.20
C ARG A 110 -0.27 20.56 -8.49
N ALA A 111 -1.21 19.84 -9.11
CA ALA A 111 -2.48 19.50 -8.51
C ALA A 111 -2.87 18.07 -8.87
N THR A 112 -3.20 17.27 -7.87
CA THR A 112 -3.71 15.90 -8.03
C THR A 112 -5.08 15.80 -7.36
N GLY A 113 -6.10 15.58 -8.17
CA GLY A 113 -7.47 15.41 -7.72
C GLY A 113 -7.97 14.00 -7.99
N ARG A 114 -8.90 13.54 -7.18
CA ARG A 114 -9.60 12.26 -7.35
C ARG A 114 -11.10 12.46 -7.29
N VAL A 115 -11.80 11.79 -8.19
CA VAL A 115 -13.25 11.67 -8.17
C VAL A 115 -13.59 10.19 -8.09
N ALA A 116 -14.49 9.83 -7.18
CA ALA A 116 -14.94 8.46 -6.97
C ALA A 116 -16.46 8.38 -6.98
N GLY A 117 -17.01 7.24 -7.40
CA GLY A 117 -18.43 6.98 -7.41
C GLY A 117 -18.70 5.49 -7.68
N ASP A 118 -19.97 5.11 -7.66
CA ASP A 118 -20.41 3.76 -7.99
C ASP A 118 -21.39 3.80 -9.17
N LEU A 119 -21.07 3.10 -10.26
CA LEU A 119 -21.90 3.03 -11.46
C LEU A 119 -23.14 2.14 -11.28
N SER A 120 -23.15 1.27 -10.27
CA SER A 120 -24.28 0.45 -9.91
C SER A 120 -25.41 1.23 -9.20
N GLY A 121 -25.11 2.47 -8.76
CA GLY A 121 -26.05 3.31 -8.04
C GLY A 121 -26.32 2.86 -6.60
N THR A 122 -25.55 1.92 -6.08
CA THR A 122 -25.78 1.37 -4.75
C THR A 122 -25.14 2.20 -3.63
N ASP A 123 -24.24 3.11 -3.96
CA ASP A 123 -23.47 3.97 -3.04
C ASP A 123 -22.89 3.20 -1.82
N ARG A 124 -22.68 1.90 -1.98
CA ARG A 124 -22.31 0.98 -0.91
C ARG A 124 -20.83 0.59 -0.95
N TRP A 125 -20.07 1.16 -1.86
CA TRP A 125 -18.64 0.92 -1.84
C TRP A 125 -18.05 1.51 -0.56
N PRO A 126 -17.24 0.72 0.18
CA PRO A 126 -16.89 1.07 1.54
C PRO A 126 -16.17 2.40 1.64
N GLY A 127 -16.57 3.15 2.65
CA GLY A 127 -15.77 4.15 3.31
C GLY A 127 -15.34 5.30 2.44
N THR A 128 -16.16 5.69 1.54
CA THR A 128 -15.76 6.84 0.77
C THR A 128 -16.13 8.11 1.50
N ASP A 129 -15.11 8.74 1.95
CA ASP A 129 -15.04 10.18 2.08
C ASP A 129 -15.66 10.87 0.85
N SER A 130 -15.65 12.17 0.82
CA SER A 130 -16.21 12.96 -0.27
C SER A 130 -15.90 12.39 -1.67
N HIS A 131 -16.88 12.37 -2.55
CA HIS A 131 -16.74 11.92 -3.94
C HIS A 131 -15.67 12.66 -4.73
N VAL A 132 -15.29 13.86 -4.28
CA VAL A 132 -14.25 14.70 -4.87
C VAL A 132 -13.22 15.03 -3.80
N GLN A 133 -11.96 14.73 -4.08
CA GLN A 133 -10.86 14.94 -3.16
C GLN A 133 -9.70 15.63 -3.87
N LEU A 134 -9.13 16.64 -3.23
CA LEU A 134 -7.82 17.17 -3.57
C LEU A 134 -6.78 16.38 -2.78
N LEU A 135 -6.00 15.55 -3.46
CA LEU A 135 -4.95 14.72 -2.84
C LEU A 135 -3.69 15.54 -2.59
N GLU A 136 -3.25 16.28 -3.61
CA GLU A 136 -2.12 17.19 -3.58
C GLU A 136 -2.48 18.48 -4.32
N GLY A 137 -1.90 19.60 -3.90
CA GLY A 137 -2.08 20.89 -4.56
C GLY A 137 -1.11 21.90 -4.00
N TYR A 138 0.02 22.12 -4.71
CA TYR A 138 1.08 23.00 -4.23
C TYR A 138 1.79 23.72 -5.36
N ALA A 139 2.36 24.88 -5.02
CA ALA A 139 3.38 25.55 -5.81
C ALA A 139 4.75 25.01 -5.40
N ASP A 140 5.60 24.71 -6.37
CA ASP A 140 6.96 24.19 -6.20
C ASP A 140 7.94 25.13 -6.89
N TYR A 141 8.87 25.65 -6.12
CA TYR A 141 10.00 26.42 -6.63
C TYR A 141 11.28 25.62 -6.42
N SER A 142 12.07 25.43 -7.47
CA SER A 142 13.32 24.69 -7.42
C SER A 142 14.42 25.43 -8.14
N SER A 143 15.51 25.67 -7.43
CA SER A 143 16.79 26.15 -7.95
C SER A 143 17.91 25.17 -7.61
N GLU A 144 19.13 25.50 -7.96
CA GLU A 144 20.29 24.66 -7.66
C GLU A 144 20.46 24.43 -6.15
N HIS A 145 20.24 25.47 -5.33
CA HIS A 145 20.51 25.44 -3.89
C HIS A 145 19.26 25.38 -3.03
N VAL A 146 18.13 25.78 -3.54
CA VAL A 146 16.89 25.95 -2.76
C VAL A 146 15.73 25.26 -3.47
N SER A 147 14.93 24.52 -2.72
CA SER A 147 13.62 24.03 -3.15
C SER A 147 12.58 24.40 -2.08
N ALA A 148 11.48 25.01 -2.51
CA ALA A 148 10.41 25.42 -1.62
C ALA A 148 9.06 24.96 -2.17
N GLN A 149 8.21 24.39 -1.33
CA GLN A 149 6.87 23.94 -1.69
C GLN A 149 5.85 24.57 -0.74
N LEU A 150 4.72 25.01 -1.27
CA LEU A 150 3.64 25.61 -0.48
C LEU A 150 2.29 25.10 -0.95
N GLY A 151 1.50 24.55 -0.04
CA GLY A 151 0.17 24.00 -0.31
C GLY A 151 -0.02 22.62 0.31
N ARG A 152 -0.99 21.86 -0.25
CA ARG A 152 -1.27 20.48 0.15
C ARG A 152 -0.25 19.55 -0.46
N GLN A 153 0.49 18.87 0.38
CA GLN A 153 1.60 18.01 -0.02
C GLN A 153 1.80 16.83 0.94
N ALA A 154 2.53 15.81 0.47
CA ALA A 154 2.99 14.71 1.28
C ALA A 154 4.51 14.59 1.20
N VAL A 155 5.16 14.46 2.34
CA VAL A 155 6.62 14.26 2.43
C VAL A 155 6.90 12.82 2.82
N PRO A 156 7.65 12.05 2.02
CA PRO A 156 8.14 10.76 2.42
C PRO A 156 9.21 10.93 3.49
N THR A 157 9.03 10.26 4.61
CA THR A 157 9.97 10.23 5.72
C THR A 157 10.25 8.79 6.11
N ARG A 158 11.25 8.55 6.98
CA ARG A 158 11.45 7.22 7.57
C ARG A 158 10.19 6.73 8.32
N PHE A 159 9.38 7.64 8.84
CA PHE A 159 8.15 7.32 9.59
C PHE A 159 6.92 7.08 8.70
N GLY A 160 7.11 7.02 7.38
CA GLY A 160 6.05 6.91 6.39
C GLY A 160 5.77 8.22 5.65
N PHE A 161 4.61 8.31 5.02
CA PHE A 161 4.17 9.52 4.33
C PHE A 161 3.44 10.45 5.31
N THR A 162 3.95 11.67 5.45
CA THR A 162 3.31 12.71 6.25
C THR A 162 2.64 13.70 5.31
N GLY A 163 1.30 13.69 5.28
CA GLY A 163 0.50 14.61 4.48
C GLY A 163 0.09 15.85 5.29
N PHE A 164 0.20 17.05 4.72
CA PHE A 164 -0.19 18.29 5.38
C PHE A 164 -0.49 19.42 4.39
N ASP A 165 -1.26 20.40 4.87
CA ASP A 165 -1.46 21.70 4.22
C ASP A 165 -0.48 22.69 4.86
N GLY A 166 0.59 23.08 4.13
CA GLY A 166 1.65 23.91 4.70
C GLY A 166 2.82 24.14 3.77
N GLY A 167 4.00 24.33 4.35
CA GLY A 167 5.24 24.61 3.61
C GLY A 167 6.34 23.60 3.85
N ARG A 168 7.20 23.46 2.85
CA ARG A 168 8.46 22.73 2.91
C ARG A 168 9.55 23.58 2.30
N LEU A 169 10.73 23.60 2.93
CA LEU A 169 11.92 24.25 2.43
C LEU A 169 13.08 23.26 2.50
N ALA A 170 13.81 23.10 1.40
CA ALA A 170 15.04 22.32 1.35
C ALA A 170 16.20 23.18 0.85
N LEU A 171 17.31 23.12 1.56
CA LEU A 171 18.56 23.79 1.24
C LEU A 171 19.60 22.74 0.85
N ARG A 172 20.18 22.89 -0.33
CA ARG A 172 21.27 22.04 -0.85
C ARG A 172 22.58 22.79 -0.81
N MET A 173 23.54 22.25 -0.10
CA MET A 173 24.86 22.87 0.04
C MET A 173 25.83 22.20 -0.95
N GLY A 174 25.84 22.75 -2.18
CA GLY A 174 26.81 22.57 -3.24
C GLY A 174 27.50 21.21 -3.36
N GLN A 175 28.83 21.27 -3.54
CA GLN A 175 29.67 20.09 -3.84
C GLN A 175 29.76 19.05 -2.72
N GLN A 176 29.29 19.37 -1.53
CA GLN A 176 29.40 18.47 -0.36
C GLN A 176 28.23 17.46 -0.23
N GLY A 177 27.21 17.56 -1.10
CA GLY A 177 26.06 16.66 -1.06
C GLY A 177 25.20 16.76 0.21
N LEU A 178 25.31 17.87 0.94
CA LEU A 178 24.52 18.12 2.13
C LEU A 178 23.18 18.74 1.76
N GLU A 179 22.09 18.16 2.27
CA GLU A 179 20.74 18.70 2.14
C GLU A 179 20.07 18.80 3.52
N VAL A 180 19.50 19.95 3.81
CA VAL A 180 18.70 20.17 5.02
C VAL A 180 17.29 20.54 4.58
N THR A 181 16.29 19.83 5.10
CA THR A 181 14.87 20.06 4.80
C THR A 181 14.12 20.33 6.09
N GLY A 182 13.28 21.36 6.09
CA GLY A 182 12.28 21.61 7.12
C GLY A 182 10.89 21.64 6.50
N TYR A 183 9.88 21.19 7.21
CA TYR A 183 8.49 21.26 6.77
C TYR A 183 7.54 21.41 7.96
N GLY A 184 6.35 21.94 7.69
CA GLY A 184 5.31 22.07 8.69
C GLY A 184 4.00 22.59 8.15
N GLY A 185 2.94 22.35 8.89
CA GLY A 185 1.59 22.73 8.51
C GLY A 185 0.51 21.99 9.28
N TRP A 186 -0.69 22.03 8.75
CA TRP A 186 -1.83 21.29 9.28
C TRP A 186 -1.87 19.89 8.66
N GLY A 187 -1.71 18.87 9.47
CA GLY A 187 -1.76 17.47 9.07
C GLY A 187 -3.08 17.14 8.41
N LEU A 188 -3.03 16.37 7.33
CA LEU A 188 -4.21 15.78 6.72
C LEU A 188 -4.68 14.66 7.64
N ALA A 189 -5.93 14.72 8.10
CA ALA A 189 -6.52 13.67 8.92
C ALA A 189 -6.37 12.32 8.20
N ARG A 190 -5.67 11.39 8.83
CA ARG A 190 -5.59 10.01 8.36
C ARG A 190 -6.85 9.29 8.84
N GLY A 191 -7.93 9.45 8.09
CA GLY A 191 -9.07 8.57 8.27
C GLY A 191 -8.67 7.17 7.83
N VAL A 192 -8.35 6.28 8.75
CA VAL A 192 -8.46 4.85 8.47
C VAL A 192 -9.96 4.58 8.50
N ALA A 193 -10.63 4.85 7.39
CA ALA A 193 -11.96 4.32 7.17
C ALA A 193 -11.83 2.80 7.08
N LEU A 194 -11.91 2.13 8.21
CA LEU A 194 -12.22 0.71 8.18
C LEU A 194 -13.61 0.60 7.57
N PRO A 195 -13.81 -0.23 6.54
CA PRO A 195 -15.12 -0.43 5.96
C PRO A 195 -15.99 -1.20 6.95
N VAL A 196 -16.52 -0.50 7.93
CA VAL A 196 -17.49 -1.05 8.87
C VAL A 196 -18.85 -0.82 8.26
N THR A 197 -19.47 -1.89 7.84
CA THR A 197 -20.74 -1.91 7.09
C THR A 197 -21.97 -1.60 7.92
N SER A 198 -21.82 -1.42 9.25
CA SER A 198 -22.90 -1.05 10.14
C SER A 198 -22.50 0.14 11.02
N PRO A 199 -23.24 1.25 11.00
CA PRO A 199 -23.01 2.39 11.91
C PRO A 199 -23.02 1.99 13.39
N ALA A 200 -23.82 0.98 13.75
CA ALA A 200 -23.87 0.46 15.13
C ALA A 200 -22.61 -0.27 15.56
N LEU A 201 -21.76 -0.65 14.60
CA LEU A 201 -20.50 -1.33 14.83
C LEU A 201 -19.29 -0.46 14.54
N ASN A 202 -19.50 0.82 14.28
CA ASN A 202 -18.42 1.74 14.07
C ASN A 202 -18.12 2.53 15.36
N PRO A 203 -17.57 1.91 16.42
CA PRO A 203 -17.11 2.63 17.60
C PRO A 203 -15.96 3.57 17.26
N LEU A 204 -15.44 3.49 16.02
CA LEU A 204 -14.29 4.26 15.53
C LEU A 204 -14.66 5.69 15.20
N ASP A 205 -15.94 6.04 15.01
CA ASP A 205 -16.36 7.42 14.82
C ASP A 205 -15.98 8.30 16.01
N ASP A 206 -15.95 7.71 17.22
CA ASP A 206 -15.53 8.40 18.43
C ASP A 206 -14.00 8.59 18.51
N PHE A 207 -13.24 7.78 17.77
CA PHE A 207 -11.77 7.83 17.70
C PHE A 207 -11.24 8.54 16.44
N GLN A 208 -12.11 8.95 15.54
CA GLN A 208 -11.65 9.76 14.39
C GLN A 208 -11.25 11.15 14.85
N PRO A 209 -10.09 11.66 14.47
CA PRO A 209 -9.68 12.99 14.82
C PRO A 209 -10.63 13.99 14.14
N ARG A 210 -11.45 14.67 14.94
CA ARG A 210 -12.35 15.72 14.46
C ARG A 210 -11.61 17.00 14.11
N GLN A 211 -10.33 17.08 14.44
CA GLN A 211 -9.48 18.24 14.14
C GLN A 211 -8.15 17.79 13.55
N ARG A 212 -7.63 18.65 12.68
CA ARG A 212 -6.30 18.49 12.11
C ARG A 212 -5.24 18.79 13.16
N GLN A 213 -4.19 18.02 13.15
CA GLN A 213 -3.01 18.21 13.98
C GLN A 213 -2.05 19.18 13.33
N LEU A 214 -1.23 19.83 14.15
CA LEU A 214 -0.05 20.53 13.68
C LEU A 214 1.07 19.51 13.49
N VAL A 215 1.70 19.57 12.31
CA VAL A 215 2.83 18.72 11.94
C VAL A 215 4.03 19.61 11.74
N ALA A 216 5.16 19.28 12.34
CA ALA A 216 6.44 19.88 12.09
C ALA A 216 7.51 18.81 11.98
N GLY A 217 8.42 18.95 11.03
CA GLY A 217 9.49 17.98 10.88
C GLY A 217 10.63 18.49 10.02
N GLY A 218 11.65 17.67 9.92
CA GLY A 218 12.81 17.99 9.12
C GLY A 218 13.72 16.82 8.89
N SER A 219 14.67 17.00 8.00
CA SER A 219 15.74 16.03 7.78
C SER A 219 17.04 16.74 7.42
N ALA A 220 18.15 16.13 7.80
CA ALA A 220 19.49 16.49 7.35
C ALA A 220 20.12 15.27 6.69
N GLY A 221 20.52 15.40 5.44
CA GLY A 221 21.09 14.31 4.66
C GLY A 221 22.46 14.67 4.12
N TRP A 222 23.37 13.72 4.12
CA TRP A 222 24.67 13.84 3.49
C TRP A 222 24.88 12.67 2.53
N ASN A 223 25.01 13.01 1.25
CA ASN A 223 25.18 12.05 0.17
C ASN A 223 26.61 12.16 -0.40
N ALA A 224 27.40 11.12 -0.21
CA ALA A 224 28.74 10.97 -0.77
C ALA A 224 28.82 9.68 -1.62
N PRO A 225 29.80 9.54 -2.52
CA PRO A 225 29.87 8.40 -3.43
C PRO A 225 29.85 7.02 -2.76
N ARG A 226 30.37 6.95 -1.53
CA ARG A 226 30.45 5.69 -0.78
C ARG A 226 29.49 5.57 0.39
N PHE A 227 28.89 6.64 0.82
CA PHE A 227 27.91 6.60 1.91
C PHE A 227 26.84 7.67 1.70
N ASP A 228 25.67 7.37 2.22
CA ASP A 228 24.52 8.25 2.33
C ASP A 228 24.00 8.11 3.76
N VAL A 229 23.80 9.22 4.44
CA VAL A 229 23.20 9.26 5.77
C VAL A 229 22.12 10.32 5.81
N ARG A 230 20.97 9.98 6.39
CA ARG A 230 19.87 10.91 6.59
C ARG A 230 19.35 10.80 8.01
N LEU A 231 19.31 11.93 8.69
CA LEU A 231 18.64 12.11 9.96
C LEU A 231 17.24 12.67 9.70
N SER A 232 16.24 12.18 10.40
CA SER A 232 14.85 12.63 10.23
C SER A 232 14.22 12.89 11.59
N TYR A 233 13.37 13.90 11.66
CA TYR A 233 12.60 14.25 12.84
C TYR A 233 11.16 14.60 12.44
N LEU A 234 10.19 14.15 13.25
CA LEU A 234 8.77 14.43 13.08
C LEU A 234 8.14 14.67 14.45
N ARG A 235 7.34 15.73 14.54
CA ARG A 235 6.51 16.04 15.70
C ARG A 235 5.09 16.35 15.25
N GLU A 236 4.12 15.74 15.93
CA GLU A 236 2.69 15.93 15.73
C GLU A 236 2.05 16.40 17.02
N VAL A 237 1.30 17.49 16.96
CA VAL A 237 0.69 18.14 18.13
C VAL A 237 -0.80 18.32 17.88
N ASP A 238 -1.65 17.93 18.84
CA ASP A 238 -3.05 18.31 18.84
C ASP A 238 -3.17 19.69 19.52
N PRO A 239 -3.64 20.73 18.81
CA PRO A 239 -3.71 22.08 19.38
C PRO A 239 -4.75 22.25 20.49
N ARG A 240 -5.57 21.23 20.76
CA ARG A 240 -6.59 21.26 21.83
C ARG A 240 -6.12 20.71 23.14
N VAL A 241 -5.02 20.03 23.16
CA VAL A 241 -4.44 19.41 24.35
C VAL A 241 -3.00 19.84 24.51
N ASP A 242 -2.59 20.10 25.73
CA ASP A 242 -1.25 20.58 26.05
C ASP A 242 -0.17 19.47 25.97
N TYR A 243 -0.42 18.45 25.17
CA TYR A 243 0.56 17.38 24.93
C TYR A 243 0.63 17.03 23.43
N PHE A 244 1.78 16.54 23.02
CA PHE A 244 1.99 16.12 21.63
C PHE A 244 1.43 14.71 21.42
N VAL A 245 1.01 14.47 20.20
CA VAL A 245 0.41 13.21 19.77
C VAL A 245 1.48 12.20 19.40
N GLY A 246 2.59 12.66 18.82
CA GLY A 246 3.73 11.83 18.45
C GLY A 246 4.97 12.66 18.27
N GLU A 247 6.10 12.10 18.65
CA GLU A 247 7.42 12.71 18.42
C GLU A 247 8.43 11.60 18.11
N ARG A 248 9.06 11.67 16.95
CA ARG A 248 9.96 10.60 16.47
C ARG A 248 11.21 11.16 15.85
N ALA A 249 12.34 10.51 16.12
CA ALA A 249 13.62 10.75 15.47
C ALA A 249 14.11 9.47 14.79
N GLY A 250 14.84 9.60 13.69
CA GLY A 250 15.31 8.43 12.97
C GLY A 250 16.56 8.72 12.15
N VAL A 251 17.24 7.64 11.77
CA VAL A 251 18.42 7.66 10.93
C VAL A 251 18.33 6.59 9.86
N ASP A 252 18.67 6.94 8.63
CA ASP A 252 18.91 6.02 7.52
C ASP A 252 20.35 6.10 7.10
N LEU A 253 20.96 4.96 6.78
CA LEU A 253 22.36 4.83 6.41
C LEU A 253 22.49 3.88 5.21
N THR A 254 23.27 4.28 4.22
CA THR A 254 23.73 3.40 3.14
C THR A 254 25.23 3.56 2.99
N ILE A 255 25.96 2.44 3.09
CA ILE A 255 27.42 2.39 2.88
C ILE A 255 27.71 1.47 1.70
N ARG A 256 28.60 1.90 0.81
CA ARG A 256 29.11 1.12 -0.32
C ARG A 256 30.63 0.93 -0.17
N PRO A 257 31.06 -0.05 0.67
CA PRO A 257 32.48 -0.20 1.02
C PRO A 257 33.34 -0.63 -0.16
N ALA A 258 32.78 -1.42 -1.07
CA ALA A 258 33.47 -1.90 -2.25
C ALA A 258 32.45 -2.11 -3.41
N ARG A 259 32.98 -2.34 -4.63
CA ARG A 259 32.13 -2.67 -5.78
C ARG A 259 31.31 -3.93 -5.49
N GLY A 260 30.02 -3.87 -5.75
CA GLY A 260 29.07 -4.96 -5.49
C GLY A 260 28.62 -5.12 -4.05
N TRP A 261 29.22 -4.45 -3.09
CA TRP A 261 28.81 -4.50 -1.69
C TRP A 261 28.02 -3.27 -1.25
N SER A 262 26.98 -3.50 -0.47
CA SER A 262 26.20 -2.43 0.14
C SER A 262 25.74 -2.83 1.54
N LEU A 263 25.83 -1.90 2.47
CA LEU A 263 25.21 -2.01 3.80
C LEU A 263 24.14 -0.93 3.86
N VAL A 264 22.90 -1.35 4.04
CA VAL A 264 21.74 -0.47 4.19
C VAL A 264 21.11 -0.72 5.53
N GLY A 265 20.82 0.34 6.28
CA GLY A 265 20.20 0.20 7.58
C GLY A 265 19.59 1.49 8.05
N GLY A 266 18.90 1.42 9.17
CA GLY A 266 18.33 2.57 9.81
C GLY A 266 17.64 2.20 11.10
N ALA A 267 17.34 3.22 11.88
CA ALA A 267 16.62 3.06 13.12
C ALA A 267 15.73 4.29 13.37
N ASP A 268 14.62 4.08 14.07
CA ASP A 268 13.79 5.16 14.59
C ASP A 268 13.49 4.96 16.07
N TYR A 269 13.32 6.07 16.74
CA TYR A 269 13.02 6.15 18.15
C TYR A 269 11.79 7.02 18.36
N ASP A 270 10.82 6.50 19.09
CA ASP A 270 9.64 7.23 19.53
C ASP A 270 9.99 7.97 20.82
N LEU A 271 10.19 9.28 20.71
CA LEU A 271 10.56 10.14 21.84
C LEU A 271 9.39 10.31 22.81
N ALA A 272 8.16 10.28 22.31
CA ALA A 272 6.96 10.42 23.12
C ALA A 272 6.71 9.19 23.97
N ALA A 273 6.91 8.01 23.40
CA ALA A 273 6.66 6.73 24.06
C ALA A 273 7.89 6.16 24.76
N GLY A 274 9.09 6.66 24.45
CA GLY A 274 10.34 6.25 25.09
C GLY A 274 10.89 4.90 24.62
N TRP A 275 10.63 4.49 23.37
CA TRP A 275 11.10 3.20 22.85
C TRP A 275 11.60 3.25 21.41
N TRP A 276 12.37 2.23 21.04
CA TRP A 276 12.78 1.99 19.66
C TRP A 276 11.61 1.46 18.85
N GLY A 277 11.27 2.12 17.74
CA GLY A 277 10.26 1.69 16.79
C GLY A 277 10.82 0.60 15.87
N SER A 278 11.56 0.97 14.84
CA SER A 278 12.26 0.04 13.96
C SER A 278 13.77 0.20 14.09
N ALA A 279 14.50 -0.89 13.92
CA ALA A 279 15.93 -0.89 13.70
C ALA A 279 16.26 -2.04 12.75
N GLU A 280 16.96 -1.74 11.65
CA GLU A 280 17.27 -2.72 10.63
C GLU A 280 18.65 -2.50 10.02
N ALA A 281 19.30 -3.59 9.62
CA ALA A 281 20.51 -3.57 8.85
C ALA A 281 20.51 -4.72 7.84
N THR A 282 20.91 -4.45 6.61
CA THR A 282 21.01 -5.44 5.53
C THR A 282 22.32 -5.25 4.80
N LEU A 283 23.13 -6.30 4.80
CA LEU A 283 24.32 -6.42 3.96
C LEU A 283 23.94 -7.06 2.65
N GLY A 284 24.24 -6.39 1.55
CA GLY A 284 23.97 -6.85 0.19
C GLY A 284 25.27 -7.08 -0.58
N TYR A 285 25.26 -8.10 -1.40
CA TYR A 285 26.29 -8.36 -2.40
C TYR A 285 25.64 -8.58 -3.76
N ALA A 286 26.16 -7.91 -4.79
CA ALA A 286 25.80 -8.14 -6.18
C ALA A 286 27.06 -8.32 -6.98
N ALA A 287 27.22 -9.50 -7.62
CA ALA A 287 28.35 -9.77 -8.49
C ALA A 287 28.38 -8.80 -9.68
N LEU A 288 29.58 -8.40 -10.11
CA LEU A 288 29.74 -7.48 -11.24
C LEU A 288 29.17 -8.01 -12.54
N SER A 289 29.07 -9.34 -12.68
CA SER A 289 28.39 -10.01 -13.81
C SER A 289 26.87 -9.83 -13.80
N GLY A 290 26.28 -9.36 -12.69
CA GLY A 290 24.83 -9.30 -12.48
C GLY A 290 24.15 -10.65 -12.30
N ARG A 291 24.90 -11.76 -12.29
CA ARG A 291 24.36 -13.12 -12.23
C ARG A 291 24.04 -13.61 -10.82
N VAL A 292 24.61 -12.99 -9.80
CA VAL A 292 24.42 -13.37 -8.39
C VAL A 292 24.14 -12.13 -7.58
N ALA A 293 23.10 -12.15 -6.79
CA ALA A 293 22.82 -11.16 -5.75
C ALA A 293 22.39 -11.89 -4.48
N ALA A 294 22.95 -11.50 -3.35
CA ALA A 294 22.63 -12.05 -2.04
C ALA A 294 22.45 -10.93 -1.02
N THR A 295 21.57 -11.13 -0.07
CA THR A 295 21.42 -10.23 1.08
C THR A 295 21.31 -11.03 2.36
N VAL A 296 21.85 -10.50 3.44
CA VAL A 296 21.62 -10.95 4.81
C VAL A 296 21.26 -9.74 5.65
N GLY A 297 20.25 -9.86 6.48
CA GLY A 297 19.78 -8.73 7.28
C GLY A 297 19.15 -9.17 8.59
N ALA A 298 19.10 -8.21 9.50
CA ALA A 298 18.38 -8.34 10.75
C ALA A 298 17.52 -7.10 10.97
N ARG A 299 16.39 -7.29 11.61
CA ARG A 299 15.49 -6.20 11.98
C ARG A 299 14.83 -6.44 13.33
N ARG A 300 14.60 -5.35 14.03
CA ARG A 300 13.66 -5.24 15.14
C ARG A 300 12.57 -4.28 14.71
N TYR A 301 11.34 -4.60 15.00
CA TYR A 301 10.21 -3.77 14.65
C TYR A 301 9.20 -3.74 15.78
N ARG A 302 8.80 -2.55 16.19
CA ARG A 302 7.68 -2.29 17.07
C ARG A 302 6.70 -1.40 16.33
N PRO A 303 5.46 -1.82 16.08
CA PRO A 303 4.46 -0.99 15.40
C PRO A 303 4.25 0.32 16.15
N HIS A 304 4.15 1.41 15.42
CA HIS A 304 3.67 2.68 15.94
C HIS A 304 2.18 2.79 15.59
N PHE A 305 1.35 2.99 16.59
CA PHE A 305 -0.08 3.24 16.42
C PHE A 305 -0.39 4.66 16.85
N ASP A 306 -1.08 5.39 15.97
CA ASP A 306 -1.53 6.74 16.30
C ASP A 306 -2.54 6.67 17.46
N LEU A 307 -2.33 7.46 18.50
CA LEU A 307 -3.10 7.40 19.76
C LEU A 307 -4.60 7.66 19.58
N TRP A 308 -4.98 8.36 18.52
CA TRP A 308 -6.41 8.65 18.20
C TRP A 308 -7.07 7.58 17.33
N THR A 309 -6.37 6.52 17.00
CA THR A 309 -6.96 5.37 16.33
C THR A 309 -7.31 4.30 17.35
N ILE A 310 -8.25 3.42 17.01
CA ILE A 310 -8.52 2.25 17.87
C ILE A 310 -7.25 1.42 18.13
N TRP A 311 -6.32 1.45 17.18
CA TRP A 311 -5.04 0.75 17.28
C TRP A 311 -4.14 1.33 18.38
N GLY A 312 -4.28 2.61 18.72
CA GLY A 312 -3.57 3.23 19.84
C GLY A 312 -4.01 2.68 21.22
N ALA A 313 -5.15 2.02 21.30
CA ALA A 313 -5.58 1.33 22.51
C ALA A 313 -4.90 -0.04 22.70
N PHE A 314 -4.22 -0.57 21.69
CA PHE A 314 -3.50 -1.84 21.75
C PHE A 314 -2.01 -1.61 21.99
N SER A 315 -1.44 -2.36 22.92
CA SER A 315 0.03 -2.36 23.10
C SER A 315 0.67 -3.09 21.93
N PRO A 316 1.56 -2.43 21.17
CA PRO A 316 2.24 -3.09 20.07
C PRO A 316 3.24 -4.13 20.60
N VAL A 317 3.16 -5.33 20.07
CA VAL A 317 4.12 -6.39 20.40
C VAL A 317 5.32 -6.27 19.47
N PRO A 318 6.51 -5.96 20.00
CA PRO A 318 7.71 -5.89 19.18
C PRO A 318 8.13 -7.28 18.70
N TYR A 319 8.75 -7.33 17.52
CA TYR A 319 9.38 -8.55 17.05
C TYR A 319 10.78 -8.29 16.49
N ARG A 320 11.60 -9.31 16.48
CA ARG A 320 12.92 -9.34 15.84
C ARG A 320 12.93 -10.42 14.76
N ALA A 321 13.68 -10.15 13.68
CA ALA A 321 13.81 -11.10 12.59
C ALA A 321 15.21 -11.07 11.98
N GLY A 322 15.65 -12.24 11.54
CA GLY A 322 16.80 -12.41 10.66
C GLY A 322 16.34 -12.89 9.30
N GLN A 323 16.88 -12.32 8.23
CA GLN A 323 16.51 -12.66 6.87
C GLN A 323 17.71 -12.91 5.97
N VAL A 324 17.54 -13.78 5.01
CA VAL A 324 18.50 -14.05 3.94
C VAL A 324 17.76 -14.12 2.61
N SER A 325 18.36 -13.55 1.56
CA SER A 325 17.85 -13.72 0.21
C SER A 325 18.98 -14.03 -0.77
N LEU A 326 18.64 -14.78 -1.82
CA LEU A 326 19.54 -15.13 -2.91
C LEU A 326 18.79 -15.01 -4.23
N ALA A 327 19.40 -14.37 -5.21
CA ALA A 327 18.96 -14.38 -6.59
C ALA A 327 20.13 -14.77 -7.48
N ILE A 328 19.93 -15.78 -8.31
CA ILE A 328 20.94 -16.27 -9.27
C ILE A 328 20.35 -16.33 -10.66
N THR A 329 21.20 -16.08 -11.65
CA THR A 329 20.88 -16.19 -13.07
C THR A 329 21.82 -17.26 -13.67
N PRO A 330 21.51 -18.57 -13.45
CA PRO A 330 22.39 -19.65 -13.89
C PRO A 330 22.49 -19.72 -15.42
N LEU A 331 21.41 -19.36 -16.10
CA LEU A 331 21.34 -19.21 -17.56
C LEU A 331 20.82 -17.82 -17.88
N ASP A 332 21.18 -17.26 -19.01
CA ASP A 332 20.75 -15.91 -19.43
C ASP A 332 19.22 -15.73 -19.48
N ARG A 333 18.50 -16.85 -19.59
CA ARG A 333 17.04 -16.89 -19.66
C ARG A 333 16.36 -17.32 -18.36
N LEU A 334 17.12 -17.77 -17.36
CA LEU A 334 16.57 -18.33 -16.12
C LEU A 334 17.11 -17.54 -14.92
N ARG A 335 16.21 -16.95 -14.17
CA ARG A 335 16.52 -16.34 -12.88
C ARG A 335 15.79 -17.10 -11.77
N VAL A 336 16.50 -17.53 -10.75
CA VAL A 336 15.97 -18.20 -9.57
C VAL A 336 16.16 -17.27 -8.37
N ARG A 337 15.16 -17.20 -7.52
CA ARG A 337 15.15 -16.40 -6.28
C ARG A 337 14.71 -17.25 -5.09
N ALA A 338 15.34 -17.02 -3.95
CA ALA A 338 14.95 -17.62 -2.69
C ALA A 338 15.08 -16.60 -1.56
N ARG A 339 14.20 -16.67 -0.58
CA ARG A 339 14.24 -15.86 0.64
C ARG A 339 13.81 -16.71 1.82
N GLY A 340 14.49 -16.52 2.95
CA GLY A 340 14.13 -17.07 4.25
C GLY A 340 14.17 -15.99 5.30
N GLU A 341 13.25 -16.06 6.26
CA GLU A 341 13.18 -15.17 7.42
C GLU A 341 12.77 -16.00 8.64
N ARG A 342 13.50 -15.83 9.73
CA ARG A 342 13.07 -16.28 11.05
C ARG A 342 12.73 -15.05 11.87
N TYR A 343 11.57 -15.08 12.52
CA TYR A 343 11.13 -14.00 13.39
C TYR A 343 10.69 -14.52 14.76
N GLU A 344 10.73 -13.64 15.75
CA GLU A 344 10.35 -13.93 17.13
C GLU A 344 9.70 -12.69 17.74
N TYR A 345 8.53 -12.86 18.34
CA TYR A 345 7.82 -11.82 19.08
C TYR A 345 8.38 -11.71 20.50
N ASP A 346 8.53 -10.48 20.97
CA ASP A 346 8.95 -10.19 22.34
C ASP A 346 7.69 -10.06 23.22
N ASN A 347 7.41 -11.09 23.99
CA ASN A 347 6.25 -11.13 24.89
C ASN A 347 6.56 -10.59 26.30
N SER A 348 7.79 -10.19 26.56
CA SER A 348 8.23 -9.78 27.92
C SER A 348 7.57 -8.48 28.41
N GLU A 349 7.12 -7.63 27.47
CA GLU A 349 6.54 -6.32 27.79
C GLU A 349 5.01 -6.30 27.69
N THR A 350 4.33 -7.42 27.36
CA THR A 350 2.90 -7.41 27.10
C THR A 350 2.11 -8.08 28.20
N SER A 351 1.12 -7.35 28.72
CA SER A 351 0.08 -7.90 29.58
C SER A 351 -0.99 -8.68 28.81
N THR A 352 -1.00 -8.58 27.47
CA THR A 352 -1.97 -9.25 26.61
C THR A 352 -1.30 -10.49 26.02
N PRO A 353 -1.70 -11.70 26.42
CA PRO A 353 -1.15 -12.91 25.86
C PRO A 353 -1.53 -12.99 24.37
N LEU A 354 -0.55 -13.28 23.52
CA LEU A 354 -0.84 -13.72 22.15
C LEU A 354 -1.71 -14.97 22.22
N VAL A 355 -2.62 -15.10 21.30
CA VAL A 355 -3.56 -16.24 21.23
C VAL A 355 -2.83 -17.57 20.98
N SER A 356 -1.57 -17.52 20.55
CA SER A 356 -0.69 -18.68 20.35
C SER A 356 0.38 -18.77 21.43
N PHE A 357 0.67 -19.99 21.87
CA PHE A 357 1.79 -20.28 22.77
C PHE A 357 3.16 -20.19 22.09
N GLU A 358 3.19 -20.15 20.77
CA GLU A 358 4.41 -19.99 19.98
C GLU A 358 4.75 -18.50 19.85
N THR A 359 6.01 -18.16 20.11
CA THR A 359 6.51 -16.77 19.98
C THR A 359 7.35 -16.57 18.74
N SER A 360 7.74 -17.65 18.05
CA SER A 360 8.62 -17.58 16.89
C SER A 360 8.01 -18.21 15.66
N GLY A 361 8.45 -17.73 14.49
CA GLY A 361 7.97 -18.25 13.22
C GLY A 361 9.02 -18.16 12.11
N TRP A 362 8.68 -18.77 11.00
CA TRP A 362 9.48 -18.81 9.78
C TRP A 362 8.65 -18.35 8.59
N ARG A 363 9.26 -17.58 7.71
CA ARG A 363 8.77 -17.25 6.38
C ARG A 363 9.79 -17.67 5.36
N TYR A 364 9.39 -18.37 4.33
CA TYR A 364 10.27 -18.64 3.20
C TYR A 364 9.52 -18.57 1.88
N SER A 365 10.25 -18.18 0.86
CA SER A 365 9.74 -18.17 -0.50
C SER A 365 10.85 -18.54 -1.48
N TRP A 366 10.45 -19.16 -2.57
CA TRP A 366 11.32 -19.39 -3.71
C TRP A 366 10.53 -19.22 -4.99
N GLY A 367 11.23 -18.91 -6.07
CA GLY A 367 10.58 -18.70 -7.35
C GLY A 367 11.59 -18.68 -8.48
N ALA A 368 11.05 -18.80 -9.69
CA ALA A 368 11.84 -18.77 -10.91
C ALA A 368 11.13 -17.96 -11.99
N THR A 369 11.92 -17.23 -12.76
CA THR A 369 11.48 -16.53 -13.97
C THR A 369 12.25 -17.09 -15.14
N TYR A 370 11.53 -17.58 -16.16
CA TYR A 370 12.10 -18.11 -17.40
C TYR A 370 11.64 -17.27 -18.59
N THR A 371 12.59 -16.65 -19.29
CA THR A 371 12.34 -15.86 -20.49
C THR A 371 12.60 -16.74 -21.71
N ALA A 372 11.56 -17.39 -22.22
CA ALA A 372 11.66 -18.32 -23.33
C ALA A 372 12.06 -17.60 -24.64
N SER A 373 11.56 -16.37 -24.83
CA SER A 373 11.89 -15.50 -25.95
C SER A 373 11.68 -14.04 -25.58
N ALA A 374 11.94 -13.12 -26.50
CA ALA A 374 11.63 -11.69 -26.32
C ALA A 374 10.12 -11.44 -26.09
N ALA A 375 9.25 -12.36 -26.50
CA ALA A 375 7.81 -12.25 -26.38
C ALA A 375 7.24 -13.02 -25.17
N TRP A 376 7.87 -14.08 -24.70
CA TRP A 376 7.31 -14.99 -23.72
C TRP A 376 8.12 -15.05 -22.43
N THR A 377 7.46 -14.84 -21.30
CA THR A 377 8.04 -14.99 -19.97
C THR A 377 7.11 -15.81 -19.10
N LEU A 378 7.67 -16.81 -18.43
CA LEU A 378 7.03 -17.61 -17.40
C LEU A 378 7.63 -17.25 -16.04
N ASP A 379 6.79 -16.96 -15.06
CA ASP A 379 7.18 -16.74 -13.67
C ASP A 379 6.38 -17.69 -12.77
N GLY A 380 7.04 -18.22 -11.75
CA GLY A 380 6.38 -19.06 -10.75
C GLY A 380 7.07 -18.95 -9.41
N GLY A 381 6.29 -19.09 -8.35
CA GLY A 381 6.78 -18.98 -6.99
C GLY A 381 5.95 -19.77 -5.99
N TYR A 382 6.57 -20.05 -4.88
CA TYR A 382 5.97 -20.64 -3.69
C TYR A 382 6.35 -19.82 -2.47
N GLN A 383 5.41 -19.64 -1.58
CA GLN A 383 5.62 -19.00 -0.28
C GLN A 383 4.99 -19.81 0.84
N SER A 384 5.61 -19.76 2.01
CA SER A 384 5.06 -20.37 3.21
C SER A 384 5.46 -19.60 4.45
N GLU A 385 4.55 -19.56 5.40
CA GLU A 385 4.75 -18.96 6.72
C GLU A 385 4.25 -19.93 7.79
N PHE A 386 5.04 -20.10 8.85
CA PHE A 386 4.70 -20.88 10.05
C PHE A 386 5.04 -20.02 11.26
N GLY A 387 4.07 -19.74 12.11
CA GLY A 387 4.32 -18.95 13.31
C GLY A 387 3.07 -18.57 14.07
N PRO A 388 3.23 -17.76 15.11
CA PRO A 388 2.14 -17.33 15.98
C PRO A 388 1.03 -16.63 15.19
N GLY A 389 -0.16 -17.16 15.23
CA GLY A 389 -1.33 -16.59 14.54
C GLY A 389 -1.24 -16.58 13.01
N ALA A 390 -0.20 -17.20 12.43
CA ALA A 390 0.01 -17.24 11.00
C ALA A 390 0.54 -18.61 10.58
N SER A 391 -0.18 -19.27 9.69
CA SER A 391 0.28 -20.49 9.05
C SER A 391 -0.33 -20.51 7.66
N SER A 392 0.44 -20.06 6.67
CA SER A 392 -0.04 -19.97 5.29
C SER A 392 0.96 -20.57 4.32
N ARG A 393 0.47 -21.09 3.22
CA ARG A 393 1.29 -21.54 2.09
C ARG A 393 0.57 -21.23 0.79
N GLY A 394 1.34 -20.86 -0.23
CA GLY A 394 0.75 -20.51 -1.50
C GLY A 394 1.67 -20.72 -2.68
N PHE A 395 1.05 -20.97 -3.82
CA PHE A 395 1.71 -20.96 -5.12
C PHE A 395 1.19 -19.80 -5.95
N GLU A 396 2.06 -19.19 -6.71
CA GLU A 396 1.71 -18.20 -7.70
C GLU A 396 2.42 -18.47 -9.02
N GLY A 397 1.77 -18.15 -10.12
CA GLY A 397 2.37 -18.32 -11.43
C GLY A 397 1.78 -17.35 -12.43
N SER A 398 2.58 -16.95 -13.40
CA SER A 398 2.11 -16.14 -14.52
C SER A 398 2.82 -16.51 -15.82
N LEU A 399 2.04 -16.40 -16.92
CA LEU A 399 2.54 -16.50 -18.28
C LEU A 399 2.28 -15.17 -18.97
N SER A 400 3.33 -14.49 -19.37
CA SER A 400 3.25 -13.20 -20.03
C SER A 400 3.63 -13.32 -21.51
N TYR A 401 2.82 -12.71 -22.36
CA TYR A 401 3.08 -12.58 -23.79
C TYR A 401 3.10 -11.11 -24.20
N ALA A 402 4.17 -10.70 -24.86
CA ALA A 402 4.37 -9.36 -25.39
C ALA A 402 4.33 -9.34 -26.92
N ALA A 403 3.29 -8.79 -27.53
CA ALA A 403 3.23 -8.53 -28.96
C ALA A 403 3.78 -7.13 -29.26
N GLY A 404 5.11 -7.06 -29.35
CA GLY A 404 5.82 -5.81 -29.50
C GLY A 404 5.73 -4.91 -28.26
N GLU A 405 5.70 -3.59 -28.47
CA GLU A 405 5.61 -2.60 -27.38
C GLU A 405 4.16 -2.18 -27.05
N ARG A 406 3.21 -2.61 -27.87
CA ARG A 406 1.83 -2.12 -27.81
C ARG A 406 0.88 -3.03 -27.05
N LEU A 407 1.07 -4.34 -27.10
CA LEU A 407 0.17 -5.30 -26.47
C LEU A 407 0.93 -6.25 -25.56
N ALA A 408 0.43 -6.40 -24.35
CA ALA A 408 0.84 -7.44 -23.41
C ALA A 408 -0.39 -8.20 -22.93
N LEU A 409 -0.28 -9.52 -22.86
CA LEU A 409 -1.26 -10.41 -22.26
C LEU A 409 -0.56 -11.13 -21.09
N VAL A 410 -1.26 -11.24 -19.96
CA VAL A 410 -0.76 -11.96 -18.79
C VAL A 410 -1.86 -12.89 -18.30
N LEU A 411 -1.55 -14.17 -18.24
CA LEU A 411 -2.33 -15.15 -17.51
C LEU A 411 -1.71 -15.30 -16.12
N ASN A 412 -2.50 -15.29 -15.09
CA ASN A 412 -2.03 -15.50 -13.71
C ASN A 412 -2.89 -16.54 -13.00
N ALA A 413 -2.27 -17.25 -12.08
CA ALA A 413 -2.92 -18.16 -11.17
C ALA A 413 -2.25 -18.06 -9.81
N ALA A 414 -3.02 -18.10 -8.74
CA ALA A 414 -2.52 -18.15 -7.38
C ALA A 414 -3.40 -19.06 -6.52
N THR A 415 -2.76 -19.72 -5.58
CA THR A 415 -3.44 -20.46 -4.50
C THR A 415 -2.84 -20.02 -3.18
N LEU A 416 -3.67 -19.88 -2.16
CA LEU A 416 -3.24 -19.60 -0.80
C LEU A 416 -4.07 -20.44 0.15
N ASP A 417 -3.41 -21.37 0.83
CA ASP A 417 -4.02 -22.14 1.92
C ASP A 417 -3.75 -21.45 3.25
N ARG A 418 -4.74 -21.47 4.13
CA ARG A 418 -4.71 -20.85 5.45
C ARG A 418 -4.32 -19.38 5.40
N PRO A 419 -5.11 -18.52 4.75
CA PRO A 419 -4.90 -17.08 4.83
C PRO A 419 -4.99 -16.64 6.29
N LEU A 420 -4.22 -15.61 6.61
CA LEU A 420 -4.18 -14.98 7.94
C LEU A 420 -5.57 -14.51 8.37
N GLU A 421 -6.31 -15.35 9.05
CA GLU A 421 -7.49 -14.96 9.79
C GLU A 421 -7.38 -15.49 11.20
N PHE A 422 -7.42 -14.61 12.17
CA PHE A 422 -7.24 -14.89 13.60
C PHE A 422 -8.17 -15.95 14.20
N ARG A 423 -9.15 -16.43 13.46
CA ARG A 423 -10.19 -17.33 13.96
C ARG A 423 -10.48 -18.54 13.08
N TYR A 424 -9.90 -18.59 11.85
CA TYR A 424 -10.24 -19.60 10.85
C TYR A 424 -8.98 -20.11 10.19
N ASP A 425 -8.47 -21.20 10.68
CA ASP A 425 -7.19 -21.76 10.25
C ASP A 425 -7.31 -22.71 9.07
N ASP A 426 -8.49 -22.91 8.52
CA ASP A 426 -8.68 -23.87 7.45
C ASP A 426 -9.50 -23.28 6.29
N ALA A 427 -8.85 -22.43 5.53
CA ALA A 427 -9.40 -21.86 4.31
C ALA A 427 -8.44 -22.04 3.13
N SER A 428 -8.97 -22.09 1.93
CA SER A 428 -8.22 -22.12 0.68
C SER A 428 -8.72 -21.02 -0.25
N LEU A 429 -7.80 -20.19 -0.74
CA LEU A 429 -8.07 -19.17 -1.76
C LEU A 429 -7.50 -19.63 -3.09
N LYS A 430 -8.26 -19.47 -4.16
CA LYS A 430 -7.83 -19.73 -5.53
C LYS A 430 -8.18 -18.52 -6.39
N GLN A 431 -7.22 -18.07 -7.15
CA GLN A 431 -7.40 -16.99 -8.11
C GLN A 431 -6.84 -17.38 -9.45
N TYR A 432 -7.61 -17.13 -10.50
CA TYR A 432 -7.19 -17.25 -11.89
C TYR A 432 -7.56 -15.97 -12.61
N GLY A 433 -6.65 -15.44 -13.40
CA GLY A 433 -6.88 -14.16 -14.05
C GLY A 433 -6.24 -14.04 -15.41
N VAL A 434 -6.80 -13.15 -16.21
CA VAL A 434 -6.21 -12.67 -17.45
C VAL A 434 -6.19 -11.16 -17.42
N GLN A 435 -5.05 -10.61 -17.83
CA GLN A 435 -4.86 -9.18 -18.00
C GLN A 435 -4.42 -8.90 -19.43
N ALA A 436 -5.02 -7.90 -20.05
CA ALA A 436 -4.59 -7.34 -21.32
C ALA A 436 -4.19 -5.89 -21.13
N VAL A 437 -3.01 -5.51 -21.58
CA VAL A 437 -2.52 -4.13 -21.57
C VAL A 437 -2.29 -3.73 -23.03
N TYR A 438 -3.05 -2.75 -23.49
CA TYR A 438 -2.94 -2.22 -24.84
C TYR A 438 -2.52 -0.75 -24.81
N ARG A 439 -1.53 -0.42 -25.60
CA ARG A 439 -0.97 0.92 -25.72
C ARG A 439 -1.14 1.44 -27.15
N PRO A 440 -2.31 2.06 -27.45
CA PRO A 440 -2.59 2.56 -28.78
C PRO A 440 -1.58 3.66 -29.22
N SER A 441 -1.09 4.43 -28.26
CA SER A 441 -0.11 5.48 -28.49
C SER A 441 0.82 5.65 -27.29
N PRO A 442 1.96 6.37 -27.41
CA PRO A 442 2.79 6.73 -26.26
C PRO A 442 2.08 7.48 -25.13
N ARG A 443 0.90 8.05 -25.44
CA ARG A 443 0.12 8.89 -24.51
C ARG A 443 -1.17 8.23 -24.03
N ALA A 444 -1.44 7.00 -24.44
CA ALA A 444 -2.65 6.29 -24.05
C ALA A 444 -2.33 4.84 -23.70
N LEU A 445 -2.93 4.35 -22.61
CA LEU A 445 -2.85 2.97 -22.16
C LEU A 445 -4.24 2.51 -21.72
N ILE A 446 -4.63 1.32 -22.15
CA ILE A 446 -5.85 0.63 -21.76
C ILE A 446 -5.42 -0.68 -21.10
N GLN A 447 -5.96 -0.97 -19.95
CA GLN A 447 -5.76 -2.23 -19.25
C GLN A 447 -7.11 -2.83 -18.95
N LEU A 448 -7.27 -4.10 -19.25
CA LEU A 448 -8.47 -4.90 -18.96
C LEU A 448 -8.04 -6.10 -18.13
N ASP A 449 -8.74 -6.37 -17.05
CA ASP A 449 -8.49 -7.49 -16.18
C ASP A 449 -9.79 -8.26 -15.97
N ALA A 450 -9.71 -9.58 -16.04
CA ALA A 450 -10.77 -10.48 -15.62
C ALA A 450 -10.16 -11.54 -14.70
N SER A 451 -10.78 -11.79 -13.56
CA SER A 451 -10.30 -12.81 -12.63
C SER A 451 -11.47 -13.50 -11.93
N ARG A 452 -11.31 -14.80 -11.75
CA ARG A 452 -12.13 -15.59 -10.84
C ARG A 452 -11.41 -15.72 -9.52
N TYR A 453 -12.12 -15.42 -8.45
CA TYR A 453 -11.68 -15.56 -7.08
C TYR A 453 -12.61 -16.52 -6.37
N ALA A 454 -12.06 -17.59 -5.78
CA ALA A 454 -12.82 -18.56 -5.01
C ALA A 454 -12.17 -18.72 -3.63
N GLU A 455 -12.97 -18.69 -2.60
CA GLU A 455 -12.61 -18.95 -1.22
C GLU A 455 -13.47 -20.08 -0.69
N ASP A 456 -12.81 -21.09 -0.16
CA ASP A 456 -13.41 -22.28 0.44
C ASP A 456 -12.94 -22.34 1.89
N ARG A 457 -13.89 -22.25 2.84
CA ARG A 457 -13.62 -22.27 4.28
C ARG A 457 -14.11 -23.58 4.87
N ARG A 458 -13.23 -24.30 5.51
CA ARG A 458 -13.54 -25.59 6.13
C ARG A 458 -13.87 -25.47 7.61
N ARG A 459 -13.44 -24.37 8.26
CA ARG A 459 -13.71 -24.11 9.67
C ARG A 459 -13.94 -22.63 9.94
N PRO A 460 -15.00 -22.24 10.67
CA PRO A 460 -16.11 -23.13 11.05
C PRO A 460 -16.75 -23.68 9.78
N ASP A 461 -17.38 -24.84 9.87
CA ASP A 461 -18.14 -25.43 8.76
C ASP A 461 -19.27 -24.47 8.40
N ALA A 462 -19.00 -23.66 7.42
CA ALA A 462 -19.90 -22.64 7.05
C ALA A 462 -19.79 -22.38 5.55
N ALA A 463 -20.53 -23.17 4.78
CA ALA A 463 -20.83 -22.85 3.39
C ALA A 463 -21.30 -21.39 3.20
N ALA A 464 -21.81 -20.78 4.27
CA ALA A 464 -22.14 -19.35 4.31
C ALA A 464 -20.94 -18.42 4.11
N PHE A 465 -19.72 -18.85 4.42
CA PHE A 465 -18.50 -18.09 4.23
C PHE A 465 -17.79 -18.38 2.91
N ASP A 466 -18.16 -19.43 2.21
CA ASP A 466 -17.61 -19.71 0.90
C ASP A 466 -17.93 -18.57 -0.05
N TRP A 467 -16.95 -18.20 -0.86
CA TRP A 467 -17.06 -17.09 -1.76
C TRP A 467 -16.48 -17.39 -3.12
N ASP A 468 -17.32 -17.32 -4.15
CA ASP A 468 -16.89 -17.45 -5.54
C ASP A 468 -17.39 -16.21 -6.30
N GLN A 469 -16.48 -15.50 -6.96
CA GLN A 469 -16.85 -14.35 -7.75
C GLN A 469 -15.97 -14.17 -8.97
N LEU A 470 -16.59 -13.63 -10.00
CA LEU A 470 -15.90 -13.11 -11.17
C LEU A 470 -15.75 -11.59 -11.02
N ARG A 471 -14.52 -11.11 -11.13
CA ARG A 471 -14.18 -9.70 -11.06
C ARG A 471 -13.71 -9.22 -12.42
N PHE A 472 -14.16 -8.06 -12.80
CA PHE A 472 -13.70 -7.36 -14.00
C PHE A 472 -13.17 -6.00 -13.59
N SER A 473 -12.07 -5.58 -14.19
CA SER A 473 -11.64 -4.19 -14.10
C SER A 473 -11.17 -3.67 -15.45
N ALA A 474 -11.39 -2.38 -15.65
CA ALA A 474 -10.86 -1.65 -16.78
C ALA A 474 -10.18 -0.38 -16.27
N ARG A 475 -9.03 -0.06 -16.85
CA ARG A 475 -8.28 1.15 -16.55
C ARG A 475 -7.87 1.82 -17.85
N VAL A 476 -8.05 3.13 -17.91
CA VAL A 476 -7.62 3.98 -19.01
C VAL A 476 -6.72 5.07 -18.47
N VAL A 477 -5.52 5.18 -19.01
CA VAL A 477 -4.60 6.26 -18.70
C VAL A 477 -4.37 7.09 -19.94
N LEU A 478 -4.61 8.39 -19.83
CA LEU A 478 -4.40 9.38 -20.88
C LEU A 478 -3.40 10.42 -20.40
N LEU A 479 -2.50 10.81 -21.30
CA LEU A 479 -1.49 11.81 -21.05
C LEU A 479 -1.63 12.95 -22.06
N PHE A 480 -1.89 14.14 -21.57
CA PHE A 480 -2.00 15.37 -22.37
C PHE A 480 -0.89 16.32 -21.97
N GLY A 481 -0.48 17.18 -22.91
CA GLY A 481 0.47 18.24 -22.58
C GLY A 481 1.37 18.61 -23.74
N ASN A 482 2.19 19.60 -23.47
CA ASN A 482 3.22 20.15 -24.34
C ASN A 482 4.52 20.31 -23.54
N GLY A 483 5.63 20.54 -24.22
CA GLY A 483 6.94 20.72 -23.62
C GLY A 483 7.85 19.50 -23.73
N ALA A 484 9.17 19.74 -23.62
CA ALA A 484 10.21 18.73 -23.77
C ALA A 484 10.21 17.69 -22.62
N ASP A 485 9.71 18.04 -21.46
CA ASP A 485 9.75 17.22 -20.24
C ASP A 485 8.58 16.24 -20.13
N MET A 486 7.81 16.08 -21.19
CA MET A 486 6.71 15.12 -21.20
C MET A 486 7.23 13.69 -21.32
N ALA A 487 7.34 13.00 -20.20
CA ALA A 487 7.66 11.57 -20.19
C ALA A 487 6.51 10.76 -20.81
N ASN A 488 6.84 9.87 -21.75
CA ASN A 488 5.89 8.92 -22.29
C ASN A 488 5.45 7.92 -21.20
N LEU A 489 4.24 7.37 -21.35
CA LEU A 489 3.80 6.25 -20.53
C LEU A 489 4.79 5.08 -20.70
N PRO A 490 5.04 4.30 -19.63
CA PRO A 490 5.92 3.15 -19.71
C PRO A 490 5.39 2.15 -20.75
N PRO A 491 6.26 1.36 -21.40
CA PRO A 491 5.82 0.31 -22.31
C PRO A 491 4.91 -0.69 -21.60
N ALA A 492 4.03 -1.34 -22.35
CA ALA A 492 3.07 -2.32 -21.79
C ALA A 492 3.77 -3.45 -21.02
N VAL A 493 5.00 -3.77 -21.42
CA VAL A 493 5.88 -4.71 -20.71
C VAL A 493 7.15 -3.98 -20.31
N ARG A 494 7.52 -4.01 -19.04
CA ARG A 494 8.88 -3.63 -18.63
C ARG A 494 9.83 -4.71 -19.13
N ARG A 495 10.63 -4.43 -20.15
CA ARG A 495 11.79 -5.27 -20.45
C ARG A 495 12.69 -5.26 -19.22
N MET A 496 13.02 -6.44 -18.69
CA MET A 496 14.03 -6.53 -17.64
C MET A 496 15.32 -5.89 -18.16
N PRO A 497 15.95 -5.00 -17.40
CA PRO A 497 17.26 -4.49 -17.78
C PRO A 497 18.27 -5.64 -17.74
N GLY A 498 18.70 -6.16 -18.89
CA GLY A 498 19.66 -7.27 -18.94
C GLY A 498 19.89 -7.90 -20.32
N GLY A 499 19.01 -7.67 -21.26
CA GLY A 499 19.24 -8.12 -22.63
C GLY A 499 20.06 -7.10 -23.43
N ARG A 500 21.39 -7.09 -23.34
CA ARG A 500 22.21 -6.55 -24.40
C ARG A 500 21.86 -7.35 -25.66
N ALA A 501 21.26 -6.66 -26.63
CA ALA A 501 21.18 -7.22 -27.96
C ALA A 501 22.64 -7.59 -28.38
N ALA A 502 22.88 -8.88 -28.48
CA ALA A 502 24.06 -9.34 -29.17
C ALA A 502 23.97 -8.84 -30.62
N ARG A 503 24.89 -7.97 -31.01
CA ARG A 503 25.22 -7.75 -32.39
C ARG A 503 26.08 -8.91 -32.88
#